data_bb2bf06712e50e2df2f427084bbaf36f
#
_entry.id   bb2bf06712e50e2df2f427084bbaf36f
#
_cell.length_a   1.000
_cell.length_b   1.000
_cell.length_c   1.000
_cell.angle_alpha   90.00
_cell.angle_beta   90.00
_cell.angle_gamma   90.00
#
_symmetry.space_group_name_H-M   'P 1'
#
loop_
_entity.id
_entity.type
_entity.pdbx_description
1 polymer ?
#
loop_
_entity_poly.entity_id
_entity_poly.type
_entity_poly.pdbx_seq_one_letter_code
_entity_poly.pdbx_strand_id
1 'polypeptide(L)'
;MKSRMLRILVPALLAATLVASGCATVPKPNGRDFRKGFQRNIEVTAYDSCKKCTNWKRNWLFRPVVASGPSAGRPKKVGVTACGTRAEKGTIAADTSQYPFGTVMYVPGYGYGRVEDRGKAIKGPSRIDIYFNKHKQALQWGRQNLAVKVWLPK
;
A
#
# COMPACT_ATOMS: atom_id res chain seq x y z
N MET A 1 -54.01 -48.65 15.85
CA MET A 1 -53.72 -47.23 16.15
C MET A 1 -52.38 -46.91 15.52
N LYS A 2 -52.41 -46.15 14.37
CA LYS A 2 -51.19 -45.79 13.62
C LYS A 2 -50.84 -44.35 13.95
N SER A 3 -49.73 -44.12 14.69
CA SER A 3 -49.18 -42.84 15.00
C SER A 3 -48.48 -42.24 13.77
N ARG A 4 -48.98 -41.12 13.26
CA ARG A 4 -48.36 -40.33 12.18
C ARG A 4 -47.31 -39.39 12.81
N MET A 5 -46.06 -39.68 12.59
CA MET A 5 -44.95 -38.74 12.89
C MET A 5 -44.95 -37.62 11.85
N LEU A 6 -45.28 -36.41 12.33
CA LEU A 6 -45.22 -35.18 11.56
C LEU A 6 -43.74 -34.72 11.48
N ARG A 7 -43.12 -34.87 10.30
CA ARG A 7 -41.77 -34.36 10.02
C ARG A 7 -41.85 -32.85 9.73
N ILE A 8 -41.40 -32.05 10.67
CA ILE A 8 -41.26 -30.62 10.48
C ILE A 8 -39.96 -30.39 9.68
N LEU A 9 -40.12 -29.99 8.40
CA LEU A 9 -39.04 -29.49 7.56
C LEU A 9 -38.70 -28.05 7.99
N VAL A 10 -37.55 -27.86 8.64
CA VAL A 10 -36.99 -26.54 8.92
C VAL A 10 -36.20 -26.12 7.67
N PRO A 11 -36.56 -25.05 6.97
CA PRO A 11 -35.74 -24.54 5.87
C PRO A 11 -34.47 -23.89 6.46
N ALA A 12 -33.31 -24.46 6.15
CA ALA A 12 -32.02 -23.84 6.45
C ALA A 12 -31.85 -22.57 5.58
N LEU A 13 -32.07 -21.42 6.19
CA LEU A 13 -31.80 -20.12 5.56
C LEU A 13 -30.29 -19.94 5.47
N LEU A 14 -29.70 -20.21 4.29
CA LEU A 14 -28.29 -19.98 4.00
C LEU A 14 -28.10 -18.47 3.82
N ALA A 15 -27.73 -17.77 4.89
CA ALA A 15 -27.32 -16.36 4.85
C ALA A 15 -25.98 -16.26 4.12
N ALA A 16 -26.02 -15.93 2.82
CA ALA A 16 -24.83 -15.57 2.06
C ALA A 16 -24.32 -14.21 2.56
N THR A 17 -23.33 -14.22 3.43
CA THR A 17 -22.58 -13.01 3.80
C THR A 17 -21.75 -12.57 2.60
N LEU A 18 -22.24 -11.57 1.86
CA LEU A 18 -21.42 -10.82 0.90
C LEU A 18 -20.29 -10.14 1.65
N VAL A 19 -19.10 -10.72 1.62
CA VAL A 19 -17.87 -10.03 2.00
C VAL A 19 -17.58 -9.02 0.91
N ALA A 20 -18.03 -7.79 1.08
CA ALA A 20 -17.62 -6.67 0.26
C ALA A 20 -16.12 -6.46 0.49
N SER A 21 -15.29 -6.94 -0.46
CA SER A 21 -13.85 -6.60 -0.53
C SER A 21 -13.76 -5.11 -0.85
N GLY A 22 -13.91 -4.26 0.16
CA GLY A 22 -13.68 -2.84 0.05
C GLY A 22 -12.19 -2.62 -0.26
N CYS A 23 -11.87 -2.11 -1.45
CA CYS A 23 -10.57 -1.48 -1.68
C CYS A 23 -10.39 -0.44 -0.56
N ALA A 24 -9.41 -0.65 0.32
CA ALA A 24 -9.08 0.31 1.37
C ALA A 24 -8.55 1.59 0.69
N THR A 25 -9.42 2.54 0.43
CA THR A 25 -9.05 3.85 -0.07
C THR A 25 -8.60 4.70 1.11
N VAL A 26 -7.41 5.28 1.01
CA VAL A 26 -6.92 6.22 2.02
C VAL A 26 -7.92 7.38 2.12
N PRO A 27 -8.51 7.65 3.30
CA PRO A 27 -9.52 8.68 3.45
C PRO A 27 -8.91 10.08 3.25
N LYS A 28 -9.75 11.01 2.78
CA LYS A 28 -9.37 12.42 2.67
C LYS A 28 -9.01 12.97 4.06
N PRO A 29 -7.86 13.69 4.18
CA PRO A 29 -7.43 14.25 5.46
C PRO A 29 -8.45 15.22 6.04
N ASN A 30 -8.66 15.14 7.36
CA ASN A 30 -9.46 16.09 8.13
C ASN A 30 -8.55 17.03 8.94
N GLY A 31 -9.09 18.18 9.36
CA GLY A 31 -8.32 19.18 10.11
C GLY A 31 -8.02 18.79 11.57
N ARG A 32 -8.55 17.66 12.07
CA ARG A 32 -8.27 17.18 13.44
C ARG A 32 -6.89 16.58 13.55
N ASP A 33 -6.54 15.69 12.60
CA ASP A 33 -5.35 14.84 12.67
C ASP A 33 -4.19 15.37 11.80
N PHE A 34 -4.49 16.32 10.90
CA PHE A 34 -3.53 16.82 9.92
C PHE A 34 -3.35 18.34 9.99
N ARG A 35 -2.13 18.80 9.67
CA ARG A 35 -1.83 20.22 9.45
C ARG A 35 -2.51 20.71 8.19
N LYS A 36 -2.60 22.04 7.99
CA LYS A 36 -3.10 22.65 6.74
C LYS A 36 -2.33 22.07 5.56
N GLY A 37 -3.04 21.55 4.57
CA GLY A 37 -2.44 20.99 3.35
C GLY A 37 -1.74 22.07 2.52
N PHE A 38 -0.64 21.68 1.89
CA PHE A 38 0.11 22.50 0.93
C PHE A 38 0.34 21.73 -0.38
N GLN A 39 0.68 22.40 -1.45
CA GLN A 39 0.97 21.83 -2.75
C GLN A 39 2.46 21.93 -3.06
N ARG A 40 3.02 20.89 -3.68
CA ARG A 40 4.41 20.84 -4.12
C ARG A 40 4.53 20.07 -5.43
N ASN A 41 5.39 20.55 -6.34
CA ASN A 41 5.78 19.77 -7.51
C ASN A 41 6.74 18.67 -7.08
N ILE A 42 6.38 17.42 -7.35
CA ILE A 42 7.10 16.23 -6.90
C ILE A 42 7.26 15.29 -8.09
N GLU A 43 8.45 14.74 -8.25
CA GLU A 43 8.70 13.59 -9.13
C GLU A 43 8.05 12.35 -8.50
N VAL A 44 7.08 11.80 -9.21
CA VAL A 44 6.32 10.62 -8.77
C VAL A 44 6.69 9.45 -9.67
N THR A 45 7.33 8.45 -9.09
CA THR A 45 7.61 7.15 -9.71
C THR A 45 6.66 6.09 -9.14
N ALA A 46 6.74 4.86 -9.65
CA ALA A 46 5.88 3.79 -9.20
C ALA A 46 6.64 2.48 -8.97
N TYR A 47 6.21 1.70 -7.98
CA TYR A 47 6.78 0.41 -7.64
C TYR A 47 5.73 -0.64 -7.33
N ASP A 48 6.15 -1.88 -7.26
CA ASP A 48 5.37 -3.03 -6.81
C ASP A 48 6.24 -3.95 -5.94
N SER A 49 5.67 -5.02 -5.42
CA SER A 49 6.40 -5.98 -4.56
C SER A 49 7.31 -6.95 -5.32
N CYS A 50 7.60 -6.73 -6.61
CA CYS A 50 8.45 -7.63 -7.38
C CYS A 50 9.93 -7.58 -6.95
N LYS A 51 10.69 -8.59 -7.37
CA LYS A 51 12.12 -8.73 -7.04
C LYS A 51 12.95 -7.51 -7.44
N LYS A 52 12.65 -6.92 -8.61
CA LYS A 52 13.38 -5.76 -9.16
C LYS A 52 13.07 -4.49 -8.34
N CYS A 53 11.80 -4.22 -8.03
CA CYS A 53 11.37 -3.00 -7.34
C CYS A 53 11.79 -2.98 -5.86
N THR A 54 11.76 -4.12 -5.18
CA THR A 54 11.96 -4.18 -3.72
C THR A 54 13.19 -4.98 -3.27
N ASN A 55 14.16 -5.19 -4.19
CA ASN A 55 15.49 -5.74 -3.91
C ASN A 55 15.46 -7.03 -3.08
N TRP A 56 14.78 -8.08 -3.57
CA TRP A 56 14.79 -9.37 -2.94
C TRP A 56 15.00 -10.51 -3.93
N LYS A 57 15.51 -11.64 -3.42
CA LYS A 57 15.67 -12.90 -4.15
C LYS A 57 15.27 -14.07 -3.25
N ARG A 58 15.12 -15.27 -3.80
CA ARG A 58 15.00 -16.49 -3.01
C ARG A 58 16.38 -17.06 -2.73
N ASN A 59 16.61 -17.52 -1.49
CA ASN A 59 17.79 -18.30 -1.15
C ASN A 59 17.63 -19.77 -1.60
N TRP A 60 18.57 -20.62 -1.29
CA TRP A 60 18.53 -22.07 -1.62
C TRP A 60 17.36 -22.82 -0.98
N LEU A 61 16.81 -22.33 0.15
CA LEU A 61 15.59 -22.84 0.79
C LEU A 61 14.31 -22.16 0.26
N PHE A 62 14.33 -21.51 -0.89
CA PHE A 62 13.23 -20.75 -1.50
C PHE A 62 12.64 -19.63 -0.64
N ARG A 63 13.30 -19.25 0.46
CA ARG A 63 12.87 -18.16 1.35
C ARG A 63 13.30 -16.80 0.78
N PRO A 64 12.44 -15.76 0.87
CA PRO A 64 12.81 -14.43 0.41
C PRO A 64 13.86 -13.80 1.32
N VAL A 65 14.92 -13.30 0.70
CA VAL A 65 16.03 -12.59 1.34
C VAL A 65 16.37 -11.33 0.57
N VAL A 66 17.03 -10.37 1.23
CA VAL A 66 17.55 -9.17 0.57
C VAL A 66 18.56 -9.58 -0.50
N ALA A 67 18.39 -9.05 -1.73
CA ALA A 67 19.18 -9.51 -2.86
C ALA A 67 20.59 -8.90 -2.87
N SER A 68 20.77 -7.64 -2.48
CA SER A 68 22.04 -6.92 -2.54
C SER A 68 22.14 -5.81 -1.48
N GLY A 69 23.38 -5.29 -1.29
CA GLY A 69 23.69 -4.23 -0.33
C GLY A 69 24.09 -4.78 1.05
N PRO A 70 24.30 -3.88 2.07
CA PRO A 70 24.82 -4.26 3.38
C PRO A 70 23.97 -5.29 4.15
N SER A 71 22.69 -5.44 3.80
CA SER A 71 21.77 -6.41 4.38
C SER A 71 21.53 -7.64 3.51
N ALA A 72 22.35 -7.87 2.47
CA ALA A 72 22.20 -9.03 1.58
C ALA A 72 22.16 -10.35 2.36
N GLY A 73 21.26 -11.25 1.97
CA GLY A 73 21.07 -12.54 2.64
C GLY A 73 20.16 -12.53 3.86
N ARG A 74 19.86 -11.37 4.46
CA ARG A 74 18.91 -11.28 5.59
C ARG A 74 17.48 -11.59 5.15
N PRO A 75 16.65 -12.21 5.99
CA PRO A 75 15.24 -12.46 5.69
C PRO A 75 14.50 -11.18 5.26
N LYS A 76 13.70 -11.28 4.21
CA LYS A 76 12.88 -10.16 3.68
C LYS A 76 11.41 -10.50 3.76
N LYS A 77 10.61 -9.66 4.43
CA LYS A 77 9.15 -9.71 4.39
C LYS A 77 8.68 -8.99 3.12
N VAL A 78 8.36 -9.76 2.07
CA VAL A 78 7.90 -9.19 0.78
C VAL A 78 6.48 -8.66 0.93
N GLY A 79 6.22 -7.47 0.36
CA GLY A 79 4.91 -6.81 0.46
C GLY A 79 4.58 -6.22 1.82
N VAL A 80 5.58 -6.07 2.70
CA VAL A 80 5.47 -5.35 3.97
C VAL A 80 6.26 -4.06 3.88
N THR A 81 5.64 -2.95 4.22
CA THR A 81 6.18 -1.60 4.19
C THR A 81 7.17 -1.35 5.34
N ALA A 82 7.87 -0.23 5.30
CA ALA A 82 8.80 0.15 6.36
C ALA A 82 8.11 0.47 7.70
N CYS A 83 6.84 0.87 7.70
CA CYS A 83 6.06 1.05 8.94
C CYS A 83 5.39 -0.25 9.43
N GLY A 84 5.54 -1.37 8.71
CA GLY A 84 5.03 -2.68 9.11
C GLY A 84 3.65 -3.05 8.56
N THR A 85 2.99 -2.18 7.80
CA THR A 85 1.72 -2.47 7.13
C THR A 85 1.94 -3.30 5.86
N ARG A 86 0.87 -3.87 5.31
CA ARG A 86 0.89 -4.49 3.99
C ARG A 86 0.91 -3.39 2.92
N ALA A 87 1.82 -3.52 1.93
CA ALA A 87 1.83 -2.63 0.79
C ALA A 87 0.62 -2.90 -0.12
N GLU A 88 -0.17 -1.87 -0.37
CA GLU A 88 -1.37 -1.92 -1.21
C GLU A 88 -1.58 -0.59 -1.95
N LYS A 89 -2.56 -0.51 -2.85
CA LYS A 89 -2.88 0.74 -3.53
C LYS A 89 -3.22 1.81 -2.50
N GLY A 90 -2.51 2.94 -2.54
CA GLY A 90 -2.56 3.98 -1.52
C GLY A 90 -1.29 4.06 -0.66
N THR A 91 -0.43 3.04 -0.67
CA THR A 91 0.90 3.12 -0.04
C THR A 91 1.82 4.03 -0.84
N ILE A 92 2.51 4.93 -0.16
CA ILE A 92 3.53 5.83 -0.72
C ILE A 92 4.85 5.59 0.01
N ALA A 93 5.93 5.46 -0.75
CA ALA A 93 7.29 5.51 -0.24
C ALA A 93 7.83 6.94 -0.39
N ALA A 94 8.40 7.49 0.69
CA ALA A 94 8.93 8.83 0.72
C ALA A 94 10.14 8.93 1.66
N ASP A 95 10.84 10.05 1.62
CA ASP A 95 11.83 10.40 2.65
C ASP A 95 11.11 10.79 3.95
N THR A 96 11.22 9.96 4.96
CA THR A 96 10.51 10.16 6.23
C THR A 96 11.05 11.31 7.07
N SER A 97 12.20 11.87 6.73
CA SER A 97 12.68 13.14 7.32
C SER A 97 11.91 14.35 6.80
N GLN A 98 11.34 14.26 5.59
CA GLN A 98 10.54 15.31 4.95
C GLN A 98 9.04 15.05 5.08
N TYR A 99 8.65 13.79 4.96
CA TYR A 99 7.27 13.31 5.00
C TYR A 99 7.17 12.17 6.01
N PRO A 100 6.94 12.45 7.30
CA PRO A 100 6.81 11.42 8.32
C PRO A 100 5.77 10.36 7.95
N PHE A 101 5.91 9.15 8.50
CA PHE A 101 4.86 8.13 8.35
C PHE A 101 3.50 8.67 8.76
N GLY A 102 2.47 8.30 8.04
CA GLY A 102 1.12 8.84 8.22
C GLY A 102 0.83 10.10 7.39
N THR A 103 1.83 10.78 6.79
CA THR A 103 1.59 11.87 5.83
C THR A 103 0.65 11.38 4.74
N VAL A 104 -0.42 12.14 4.47
CA VAL A 104 -1.35 11.85 3.39
C VAL A 104 -1.06 12.76 2.21
N MET A 105 -1.10 12.18 1.01
CA MET A 105 -0.88 12.92 -0.24
C MET A 105 -2.00 12.63 -1.22
N TYR A 106 -2.40 13.64 -1.98
CA TYR A 106 -3.22 13.46 -3.18
C TYR A 106 -2.33 13.61 -4.41
N VAL A 107 -2.21 12.52 -5.16
CA VAL A 107 -1.42 12.45 -6.39
C VAL A 107 -2.38 12.43 -7.57
N PRO A 108 -2.36 13.43 -8.47
CA PRO A 108 -3.19 13.45 -9.67
C PRO A 108 -3.02 12.16 -10.48
N GLY A 109 -4.13 11.58 -10.93
CA GLY A 109 -4.13 10.30 -11.68
C GLY A 109 -4.02 9.02 -10.82
N TYR A 110 -3.56 9.13 -9.56
CA TYR A 110 -3.46 7.99 -8.63
C TYR A 110 -4.50 8.04 -7.50
N GLY A 111 -4.75 9.23 -6.95
CA GLY A 111 -5.67 9.45 -5.83
C GLY A 111 -4.95 9.70 -4.50
N TYR A 112 -5.66 9.46 -3.39
CA TYR A 112 -5.08 9.59 -2.06
C TYR A 112 -4.18 8.43 -1.72
N GLY A 113 -3.04 8.75 -1.09
CA GLY A 113 -2.11 7.77 -0.54
C GLY A 113 -1.54 8.23 0.79
N ARG A 114 -0.97 7.28 1.53
CA ARG A 114 -0.33 7.51 2.83
C ARG A 114 1.12 7.08 2.78
N VAL A 115 1.99 7.89 3.39
CA VAL A 115 3.40 7.52 3.55
C VAL A 115 3.51 6.41 4.60
N GLU A 116 3.86 5.23 4.14
CA GLU A 116 4.00 4.00 4.92
C GLU A 116 5.31 3.28 4.62
N ASP A 117 6.00 3.68 3.55
CA ASP A 117 7.22 3.03 3.11
C ASP A 117 8.38 4.01 2.90
N ARG A 118 9.57 3.48 2.72
CA ARG A 118 10.82 4.20 2.45
C ARG A 118 11.58 3.50 1.33
N GLY A 119 12.09 4.27 0.40
CA GLY A 119 13.01 3.80 -0.63
C GLY A 119 14.42 4.31 -0.43
N LYS A 120 15.44 3.47 -0.66
CA LYS A 120 16.86 3.92 -0.58
C LYS A 120 17.15 5.08 -1.54
N ALA A 121 16.53 5.05 -2.73
CA ALA A 121 16.66 6.07 -3.76
C ALA A 121 15.66 7.23 -3.62
N ILE A 122 14.71 7.13 -2.69
CA ILE A 122 13.70 8.16 -2.47
C ILE A 122 14.19 9.07 -1.35
N LYS A 123 14.82 10.17 -1.74
CA LYS A 123 15.44 11.14 -0.83
C LYS A 123 14.99 12.56 -1.14
N GLY A 124 14.88 13.35 -0.07
CA GLY A 124 14.47 14.75 -0.13
C GLY A 124 12.97 14.96 -0.37
N PRO A 125 12.56 16.23 -0.51
CA PRO A 125 11.14 16.59 -0.59
C PRO A 125 10.55 16.52 -2.01
N SER A 126 11.39 16.27 -3.04
CA SER A 126 10.97 16.39 -4.44
C SER A 126 10.73 15.05 -5.13
N ARG A 127 10.77 13.93 -4.37
CA ARG A 127 10.59 12.59 -4.94
C ARG A 127 9.76 11.71 -4.02
N ILE A 128 8.79 11.00 -4.61
CA ILE A 128 8.02 9.93 -3.96
C ILE A 128 7.85 8.75 -4.92
N ASP A 129 7.47 7.61 -4.37
CA ASP A 129 7.21 6.40 -5.12
C ASP A 129 5.87 5.80 -4.69
N ILE A 130 4.95 5.59 -5.63
CA ILE A 130 3.59 5.11 -5.35
C ILE A 130 3.47 3.62 -5.65
N TYR A 131 2.71 2.92 -4.85
CA TYR A 131 2.56 1.47 -4.97
C TYR A 131 1.44 1.07 -5.93
N PHE A 132 1.72 0.10 -6.80
CA PHE A 132 0.73 -0.60 -7.58
C PHE A 132 0.76 -2.10 -7.31
N ASN A 133 -0.41 -2.74 -7.32
CA ASN A 133 -0.51 -4.19 -7.12
C ASN A 133 0.05 -5.02 -8.28
N LYS A 134 0.13 -4.44 -9.48
CA LYS A 134 0.59 -5.11 -10.70
C LYS A 134 1.79 -4.39 -11.31
N HIS A 135 2.84 -5.14 -11.61
CA HIS A 135 4.06 -4.62 -12.24
C HIS A 135 3.78 -3.81 -13.51
N LYS A 136 2.88 -4.31 -14.37
CA LYS A 136 2.49 -3.62 -15.60
C LYS A 136 1.94 -2.21 -15.33
N GLN A 137 1.16 -2.02 -14.26
CA GLN A 137 0.61 -0.71 -13.89
C GLN A 137 1.71 0.25 -13.42
N ALA A 138 2.67 -0.24 -12.64
CA ALA A 138 3.82 0.55 -12.21
C ALA A 138 4.67 0.99 -13.41
N LEU A 139 4.90 0.11 -14.38
CA LEU A 139 5.62 0.44 -15.62
C LEU A 139 4.85 1.46 -16.48
N GLN A 140 3.53 1.31 -16.60
CA GLN A 140 2.70 2.24 -17.35
C GLN A 140 2.64 3.64 -16.72
N TRP A 141 2.73 3.74 -15.40
CA TRP A 141 2.82 5.02 -14.71
C TRP A 141 4.10 5.76 -15.08
N GLY A 142 5.22 5.08 -15.11
CA GLY A 142 6.52 5.64 -15.44
C GLY A 142 7.00 6.66 -14.40
N ARG A 143 7.51 7.79 -14.88
CA ARG A 143 8.00 8.92 -14.08
C ARG A 143 7.28 10.19 -14.50
N GLN A 144 6.69 10.91 -13.55
CA GLN A 144 5.91 12.10 -13.80
C GLN A 144 6.26 13.19 -12.78
N ASN A 145 6.29 14.46 -13.22
CA ASN A 145 6.35 15.61 -12.31
C ASN A 145 4.95 16.16 -12.12
N LEU A 146 4.42 16.06 -10.90
CA LEU A 146 3.03 16.37 -10.60
C LEU A 146 2.91 17.34 -9.44
N ALA A 147 1.86 18.17 -9.48
CA ALA A 147 1.48 19.04 -8.39
C ALA A 147 0.72 18.24 -7.31
N VAL A 148 1.47 17.68 -6.37
CA VAL A 148 0.96 16.82 -5.30
C VAL A 148 0.51 17.67 -4.13
N LYS A 149 -0.68 17.36 -3.60
CA LYS A 149 -1.20 17.99 -2.38
C LYS A 149 -0.80 17.14 -1.17
N VAL A 150 -0.23 17.79 -0.14
CA VAL A 150 0.39 17.11 1.00
C VAL A 150 -0.22 17.60 2.30
N TRP A 151 -0.51 16.66 3.22
CA TRP A 151 -0.98 16.92 4.58
C TRP A 151 -0.11 16.17 5.57
N LEU A 152 0.66 16.90 6.33
CA LEU A 152 1.50 16.33 7.39
C LEU A 152 0.64 15.98 8.61
N PRO A 153 0.91 14.89 9.33
CA PRO A 153 0.30 14.63 10.62
C PRO A 153 0.66 15.74 11.62
N LYS A 154 -0.18 15.92 12.63
CA LYS A 154 0.06 16.87 13.73
C LYS A 154 1.06 16.33 14.73
#